data_718bae308553f0c79fab0bc9b56757dc
#
_entry.id   718bae308553f0c79fab0bc9b56757dc
#
_cell.length_a   1.000
_cell.length_b   1.000
_cell.length_c   1.000
_cell.angle_alpha   90.00
_cell.angle_beta   90.00
_cell.angle_gamma   90.00
#
_symmetry.space_group_name_H-M   'P 1'
#
loop_
_entity.id
_entity.type
_entity.pdbx_description
1 polymer ?
#
loop_
_entity_poly.entity_id
_entity_poly.type
_entity_poly.pdbx_seq_one_letter_code
_entity_poly.pdbx_strand_id
1 'polypeptide(L)'
;MQDTSSFGEFIRKMRQDREEPLRVVAAAVGIDSTLLSKLEHGDRFPTEVQISKFAKFFKVPEGELKGRVIADKVTFEYGDEDAALHAAYFLKERATPYKTNSK
;
A
#
# COMPACT_ATOMS: atom_id res chain seq x y z
N MET A 1 -0.02 -5.45 -17.51
CA MET A 1 -0.16 -6.24 -16.29
C MET A 1 -0.04 -5.35 -15.07
N GLN A 2 -0.97 -5.46 -14.15
CA GLN A 2 -0.96 -4.64 -12.98
C GLN A 2 0.00 -5.19 -11.94
N ASP A 3 0.69 -4.28 -11.25
CA ASP A 3 1.58 -4.66 -10.16
C ASP A 3 0.71 -4.83 -8.90
N THR A 4 0.61 -6.03 -8.38
CA THR A 4 -0.19 -6.32 -7.21
C THR A 4 0.65 -6.57 -5.96
N SER A 5 1.91 -6.14 -5.98
CA SER A 5 2.78 -6.37 -4.83
C SER A 5 2.27 -5.64 -3.60
N SER A 6 2.75 -6.06 -2.44
CA SER A 6 2.37 -5.45 -1.18
C SER A 6 2.86 -4.01 -1.12
N PHE A 7 2.33 -3.27 -0.16
CA PHE A 7 2.80 -1.90 0.06
C PHE A 7 4.31 -1.86 0.25
N GLY A 8 4.83 -2.73 1.12
CA GLY A 8 6.26 -2.73 1.42
C GLY A 8 7.12 -3.05 0.22
N GLU A 9 6.71 -4.08 -0.53
CA GLU A 9 7.45 -4.45 -1.73
C GLU A 9 7.41 -3.34 -2.77
N PHE A 10 6.27 -2.70 -2.89
CA PHE A 10 6.10 -1.64 -3.87
C PHE A 10 7.01 -0.45 -3.56
N ILE A 11 7.00 0.03 -2.31
CA ILE A 11 7.84 1.19 -1.99
C ILE A 11 9.31 0.84 -2.04
N ARG A 12 9.67 -0.39 -1.69
CA ARG A 12 11.06 -0.83 -1.80
C ARG A 12 11.52 -0.80 -3.25
N LYS A 13 10.69 -1.30 -4.15
CA LYS A 13 11.03 -1.31 -5.56
C LYS A 13 11.17 0.13 -6.09
N MET A 14 10.23 1.01 -5.72
CA MET A 14 10.31 2.40 -6.14
C MET A 14 11.60 3.05 -5.65
N ARG A 15 11.97 2.77 -4.39
CA ARG A 15 13.20 3.31 -3.84
C ARG A 15 14.43 2.79 -4.58
N GLN A 16 14.46 1.48 -4.83
CA GLN A 16 15.59 0.87 -5.51
C GLN A 16 15.70 1.35 -6.95
N ASP A 17 14.58 1.52 -7.64
CA ASP A 17 14.60 2.03 -9.01
C ASP A 17 15.17 3.43 -9.08
N ARG A 18 15.01 4.21 -8.01
CA ARG A 18 15.59 5.55 -7.92
C ARG A 18 16.99 5.53 -7.34
N GLU A 19 17.48 4.36 -6.97
CA GLU A 19 18.80 4.21 -6.38
C GLU A 19 18.97 5.09 -5.15
N GLU A 20 17.93 5.16 -4.32
CA GLU A 20 17.99 5.99 -3.12
C GLU A 20 18.24 5.14 -1.88
N PRO A 21 19.15 5.57 -0.99
CA PRO A 21 19.37 4.83 0.25
C PRO A 21 18.15 4.95 1.18
N LEU A 22 18.05 3.98 2.09
CA LEU A 22 16.96 4.00 3.06
C LEU A 22 16.87 5.33 3.80
N ARG A 23 18.02 5.87 4.24
CA ARG A 23 17.99 7.07 5.06
C ARG A 23 17.41 8.28 4.34
N VAL A 24 17.60 8.34 3.04
CA VAL A 24 17.10 9.47 2.25
C VAL A 24 15.58 9.41 2.19
N VAL A 25 15.03 8.25 1.86
CA VAL A 25 13.59 8.11 1.77
C VAL A 25 12.95 8.24 3.16
N ALA A 26 13.57 7.64 4.17
CA ALA A 26 13.06 7.74 5.53
C ALA A 26 12.95 9.19 5.98
N ALA A 27 14.00 9.97 5.74
CA ALA A 27 13.99 11.38 6.11
C ALA A 27 12.89 12.14 5.37
N ALA A 28 12.70 11.83 4.08
CA ALA A 28 11.70 12.52 3.28
C ALA A 28 10.28 12.27 3.78
N VAL A 29 10.01 11.07 4.32
CA VAL A 29 8.67 10.78 4.83
C VAL A 29 8.58 10.93 6.34
N GLY A 30 9.65 11.40 6.99
CA GLY A 30 9.58 11.74 8.41
C GLY A 30 9.65 10.56 9.35
N ILE A 31 10.35 9.50 8.97
CA ILE A 31 10.53 8.33 9.82
C ILE A 31 12.00 7.97 9.84
N ASP A 32 12.39 7.07 10.74
CA ASP A 32 13.79 6.63 10.74
C ASP A 32 13.96 5.42 9.81
N SER A 33 15.22 5.10 9.53
CA SER A 33 15.54 4.03 8.60
C SER A 33 15.09 2.66 9.10
N THR A 34 15.12 2.46 10.40
CA THR A 34 14.69 1.19 10.97
C THR A 34 13.22 0.95 10.70
N LEU A 35 12.39 1.99 10.91
CA LEU A 35 10.97 1.86 10.64
C LEU A 35 10.73 1.65 9.14
N LEU A 36 11.44 2.39 8.29
CA LEU A 36 11.28 2.20 6.85
C LEU A 36 11.60 0.77 6.46
N SER A 37 12.67 0.21 7.02
CA SER A 37 13.02 -1.17 6.73
C SER A 37 11.90 -2.13 7.13
N LYS A 38 11.30 -1.89 8.29
CA LYS A 38 10.20 -2.74 8.75
C LYS A 38 8.98 -2.61 7.85
N LEU A 39 8.69 -1.41 7.38
CA LEU A 39 7.59 -1.20 6.45
C LEU A 39 7.84 -1.93 5.14
N GLU A 40 9.07 -1.85 4.64
CA GLU A 40 9.41 -2.50 3.38
C GLU A 40 9.32 -4.03 3.48
N HIS A 41 9.63 -4.57 4.65
CA HIS A 41 9.58 -6.01 4.84
C HIS A 41 8.21 -6.53 5.30
N GLY A 42 7.27 -5.63 5.48
CA GLY A 42 5.94 -6.06 5.87
C GLY A 42 5.77 -6.34 7.34
N ASP A 43 6.76 -5.94 8.16
CA ASP A 43 6.70 -6.16 9.61
C ASP A 43 5.82 -5.14 10.33
N ARG A 44 5.51 -4.04 9.69
CA ARG A 44 4.66 -2.99 10.24
C ARG A 44 3.79 -2.43 9.14
N PHE A 45 2.60 -2.00 9.49
CA PHE A 45 1.73 -1.27 8.57
C PHE A 45 1.97 0.21 8.72
N PRO A 46 1.94 0.98 7.63
CA PRO A 46 2.10 2.43 7.73
C PRO A 46 0.84 3.09 8.27
N THR A 47 1.01 4.26 8.88
CA THR A 47 -0.14 5.07 9.30
C THR A 47 -0.68 5.82 8.09
N GLU A 48 -1.86 6.41 8.25
CA GLU A 48 -2.46 7.21 7.18
C GLU A 48 -1.55 8.37 6.77
N VAL A 49 -0.95 9.02 7.75
CA VAL A 49 -0.06 10.14 7.48
C VAL A 49 1.17 9.66 6.69
N GLN A 50 1.69 8.49 7.06
CA GLN A 50 2.84 7.95 6.35
C GLN A 50 2.48 7.58 4.93
N ILE A 51 1.31 6.99 4.71
CA ILE A 51 0.86 6.64 3.36
C ILE A 51 0.82 7.91 2.49
N SER A 52 0.26 8.99 3.02
CA SER A 52 0.22 10.25 2.31
C SER A 52 1.60 10.75 1.93
N LYS A 53 2.54 10.67 2.85
CA LYS A 53 3.88 11.16 2.60
C LYS A 53 4.62 10.31 1.59
N PHE A 54 4.44 8.99 1.64
CA PHE A 54 5.03 8.13 0.61
C PHE A 54 4.43 8.43 -0.77
N ALA A 55 3.12 8.63 -0.82
CA ALA A 55 2.46 8.92 -2.09
C ALA A 55 3.02 10.20 -2.71
N LYS A 56 3.20 11.23 -1.89
CA LYS A 56 3.78 12.47 -2.37
C LYS A 56 5.22 12.29 -2.83
N PHE A 57 6.00 11.60 -2.03
CA PHE A 57 7.41 11.44 -2.34
C PHE A 57 7.61 10.67 -3.64
N PHE A 58 6.89 9.56 -3.80
CA PHE A 58 7.05 8.73 -4.99
C PHE A 58 6.14 9.15 -6.14
N LYS A 59 5.28 10.15 -5.91
CA LYS A 59 4.39 10.69 -6.94
C LYS A 59 3.46 9.62 -7.50
N VAL A 60 2.85 8.87 -6.59
CA VAL A 60 1.84 7.88 -6.94
C VAL A 60 0.54 8.24 -6.26
N PRO A 61 -0.59 7.80 -6.81
CA PRO A 61 -1.88 8.13 -6.19
C PRO A 61 -1.98 7.56 -4.78
N GLU A 62 -2.41 8.39 -3.84
CA GLU A 62 -2.52 7.97 -2.46
C GLU A 62 -3.49 6.80 -2.31
N GLY A 63 -4.59 6.84 -3.05
CA GLY A 63 -5.57 5.75 -2.99
C GLY A 63 -5.00 4.41 -3.42
N GLU A 64 -4.08 4.43 -4.37
CA GLU A 64 -3.43 3.20 -4.79
C GLU A 64 -2.56 2.62 -3.67
N LEU A 65 -1.78 3.47 -3.01
CA LEU A 65 -0.95 3.00 -1.90
C LEU A 65 -1.82 2.51 -0.75
N LYS A 66 -2.87 3.25 -0.44
CA LYS A 66 -3.76 2.84 0.64
C LYS A 66 -4.45 1.52 0.31
N GLY A 67 -4.81 1.33 -0.95
CA GLY A 67 -5.42 0.07 -1.37
C GLY A 67 -4.51 -1.11 -1.14
N ARG A 68 -3.19 -0.93 -1.39
CA ARG A 68 -2.24 -2.00 -1.13
C ARG A 68 -2.18 -2.32 0.36
N VAL A 69 -2.22 -1.28 1.20
CA VAL A 69 -2.18 -1.49 2.65
C VAL A 69 -3.43 -2.23 3.12
N ILE A 70 -4.59 -1.87 2.58
CA ILE A 70 -5.84 -2.56 2.94
C ILE A 70 -5.75 -4.02 2.54
N ALA A 71 -5.26 -4.29 1.33
CA ALA A 71 -5.11 -5.67 0.88
C ALA A 71 -4.12 -6.44 1.76
N ASP A 72 -3.03 -5.77 2.18
CA ASP A 72 -2.07 -6.39 3.09
C ASP A 72 -2.72 -6.75 4.41
N LYS A 73 -3.58 -5.87 4.92
CA LYS A 73 -4.26 -6.13 6.18
C LYS A 73 -5.26 -7.27 6.06
N VAL A 74 -5.94 -7.35 4.94
CA VAL A 74 -6.85 -8.47 4.70
C VAL A 74 -6.07 -9.77 4.65
N THR A 75 -4.94 -9.77 3.95
CA THR A 75 -4.10 -10.95 3.87
C THR A 75 -3.56 -11.33 5.24
N PHE A 76 -3.15 -10.34 6.01
CA PHE A 76 -2.63 -10.59 7.36
C PHE A 76 -3.70 -11.22 8.25
N GLU A 77 -4.92 -10.70 8.16
CA GLU A 77 -6.00 -11.14 9.03
C GLU A 77 -6.61 -12.47 8.59
N TYR A 78 -6.80 -12.65 7.29
CA TYR A 78 -7.54 -13.80 6.77
C TYR A 78 -6.70 -14.79 5.99
N GLY A 79 -5.44 -14.45 5.73
CA GLY A 79 -4.55 -15.34 4.99
C GLY A 79 -5.08 -15.60 3.59
N ASP A 80 -5.05 -16.86 3.19
CA ASP A 80 -5.54 -17.23 1.87
C ASP A 80 -6.93 -17.81 1.92
N GLU A 81 -7.72 -17.47 2.91
CA GLU A 81 -9.07 -18.00 2.96
C GLU A 81 -9.83 -17.64 1.70
N ASP A 82 -10.56 -18.62 1.22
CA ASP A 82 -11.39 -18.44 0.06
C ASP A 82 -12.38 -17.32 0.26
N ALA A 83 -12.86 -17.17 1.49
CA ALA A 83 -13.82 -16.13 1.82
C ALA A 83 -13.27 -14.72 1.54
N ALA A 84 -11.96 -14.53 1.64
CA ALA A 84 -11.37 -13.23 1.35
C ALA A 84 -11.53 -12.87 -0.13
N LEU A 85 -11.45 -13.87 -1.00
CA LEU A 85 -11.65 -13.62 -2.43
C LEU A 85 -13.10 -13.27 -2.72
N HIS A 86 -14.02 -13.91 -2.03
CA HIS A 86 -15.43 -13.56 -2.16
C HIS A 86 -15.66 -12.13 -1.69
N ALA A 87 -15.00 -11.73 -0.61
CA ALA A 87 -15.13 -10.37 -0.11
C ALA A 87 -14.65 -9.36 -1.13
N ALA A 88 -13.55 -9.66 -1.81
CA ALA A 88 -13.03 -8.76 -2.84
C ALA A 88 -14.04 -8.57 -3.96
N TYR A 89 -14.68 -9.65 -4.36
CA TYR A 89 -15.71 -9.59 -5.38
C TYR A 89 -16.88 -8.70 -4.94
N PHE A 90 -17.36 -8.93 -3.72
CA PHE A 90 -18.47 -8.13 -3.22
C PHE A 90 -18.11 -6.64 -3.14
N LEU A 91 -16.90 -6.35 -2.68
CA LEU A 91 -16.46 -4.96 -2.59
C LEU A 91 -16.46 -4.31 -3.98
N LYS A 92 -15.94 -5.02 -4.96
CA LYS A 92 -15.89 -4.49 -6.30
C LYS A 92 -17.29 -4.25 -6.85
N GLU A 93 -18.18 -5.20 -6.66
CA GLU A 93 -19.54 -5.10 -7.19
C GLU A 93 -20.33 -4.01 -6.52
N ARG A 94 -20.14 -3.84 -5.20
CA ARG A 94 -20.85 -2.78 -4.49
C ARG A 94 -20.40 -1.41 -4.93
N ALA A 95 -19.09 -1.24 -5.12
CA ALA A 95 -18.56 0.05 -5.49
C ALA A 95 -18.96 0.45 -6.90
N THR A 96 -18.91 -0.47 -7.83
CA THR A 96 -19.15 -0.17 -9.23
C THR A 96 -20.55 0.38 -9.49
N PRO A 97 -21.62 -0.29 -9.07
CA PRO A 97 -22.95 0.25 -9.30
C PRO A 97 -23.16 1.56 -8.56
N TYR A 98 -22.62 1.66 -7.38
CA TYR A 98 -22.78 2.86 -6.60
C TYR A 98 -22.18 4.05 -7.32
N LYS A 99 -20.97 3.90 -7.82
CA LYS A 99 -20.32 4.98 -8.55
C LYS A 99 -21.08 5.33 -9.82
N THR A 100 -21.57 4.34 -10.50
CA THR A 100 -22.31 4.55 -11.72
C THR A 100 -23.56 5.35 -11.48
N ASN A 101 -24.20 5.11 -10.36
CA ASN A 101 -25.49 5.75 -10.08
C ASN A 101 -25.36 7.03 -9.32
N SER A 102 -24.20 7.41 -8.91
CA SER A 102 -24.10 8.58 -8.04
C SER A 102 -24.39 9.79 -8.84
N LYS A 103 -24.58 9.99 -9.79
CA LYS A 103 -24.97 11.17 -10.44
C LYS A 103 -25.08 12.35 -9.70
#